data_f4f670b3f5e06129380105588f8c5bd5
#
_entry.id   f4f670b3f5e06129380105588f8c5bd5
#
_cell.length_a   1.000
_cell.length_b   1.000
_cell.length_c   1.000
_cell.angle_alpha   90.00
_cell.angle_beta   90.00
_cell.angle_gamma   90.00
#
_symmetry.space_group_name_H-M   'P 1'
#
loop_
_entity.id
_entity.type
_entity.pdbx_description
1 polymer ?
#
loop_
_entity_poly.entity_id
_entity_poly.type
_entity_poly.pdbx_seq_one_letter_code
_entity_poly.pdbx_strand_id
1 'polypeptide(L)'
;EMHYPRVPRQHWKDRFQRIKAMGMNTVCTYLFWNVHEPEPGKWDFSGNLDFVEFIKEAQKAGLWVIVRPGPYVCAEWEFGGFPGWLLKDEDLKVRSQDPRFLEPAMAYLKKVCSMLEPLQITKGGPIIMAQVENEYGSYGSDKDYVKKHLDVIRKELPGVVPFTSDGPNDWMIKNGTLPGVVPAMNFGGGAKGAFANLEKHKGKTPRINGEFWVGWFDHWGKPKNGGSTEGFNRDLKWMLENNVSPNLFMAHGGTSFGFMNGANWEGAYTPDVTNYD
;
A
#
# COMPACT_ATOMS: atom_id res chain seq x y z
N GLU A 1 -0.35 9.46 0.90
CA GLU A 1 -0.69 8.25 1.66
C GLU A 1 -0.67 8.53 3.15
N MET A 2 -1.59 7.89 3.90
CA MET A 2 -1.68 7.96 5.35
C MET A 2 -2.35 6.68 5.86
N HIS A 3 -1.79 6.05 6.89
CA HIS A 3 -2.26 4.77 7.41
C HIS A 3 -3.07 4.96 8.69
N TYR A 4 -4.35 4.52 8.68
CA TYR A 4 -5.29 4.72 9.81
C TYR A 4 -4.78 4.21 11.17
N PRO A 5 -4.08 3.06 11.31
CA PRO A 5 -3.68 2.59 12.62
C PRO A 5 -2.48 3.37 13.20
N ARG A 6 -1.77 4.15 12.36
CA ARG A 6 -0.65 5.01 12.76
C ARG A 6 -1.07 6.39 13.25
N VAL A 7 -2.35 6.72 13.15
CA VAL A 7 -2.89 8.04 13.52
C VAL A 7 -4.08 7.83 14.45
N PRO A 8 -4.07 8.37 15.68
CA PRO A 8 -5.23 8.26 16.55
C PRO A 8 -6.50 8.80 15.88
N ARG A 9 -7.61 8.08 16.02
CA ARG A 9 -8.89 8.35 15.32
C ARG A 9 -9.34 9.80 15.43
N GLN A 10 -9.17 10.44 16.60
CA GLN A 10 -9.56 11.83 16.82
C GLN A 10 -8.79 12.83 15.94
N HIS A 11 -7.68 12.43 15.31
CA HIS A 11 -6.87 13.28 14.46
C HIS A 11 -7.09 13.04 12.95
N TRP A 12 -7.85 12.01 12.54
CA TRP A 12 -8.05 11.70 11.12
C TRP A 12 -8.61 12.90 10.34
N LYS A 13 -9.65 13.55 10.89
CA LYS A 13 -10.27 14.73 10.25
C LYS A 13 -9.27 15.87 10.02
N ASP A 14 -8.45 16.20 11.03
CA ASP A 14 -7.43 17.24 10.90
C ASP A 14 -6.40 16.88 9.83
N ARG A 15 -5.95 15.62 9.78
CA ARG A 15 -4.98 15.15 8.79
C ARG A 15 -5.55 15.18 7.38
N PHE A 16 -6.80 14.81 7.17
CA PHE A 16 -7.45 14.93 5.86
C PHE A 16 -7.58 16.38 5.40
N GLN A 17 -7.87 17.30 6.30
CA GLN A 17 -7.90 18.73 5.97
C GLN A 17 -6.51 19.24 5.53
N ARG A 18 -5.44 18.78 6.18
CA ARG A 18 -4.06 19.12 5.80
C ARG A 18 -3.70 18.52 4.44
N ILE A 19 -4.04 17.28 4.17
CA ILE A 19 -3.86 16.63 2.86
C ILE A 19 -4.56 17.46 1.76
N LYS A 20 -5.79 17.91 2.01
CA LYS A 20 -6.49 18.82 1.08
C LYS A 20 -5.80 20.17 0.93
N ALA A 21 -5.34 20.75 2.00
CA ALA A 21 -4.62 22.04 1.98
C ALA A 21 -3.30 21.97 1.19
N MET A 22 -2.68 20.79 1.11
CA MET A 22 -1.53 20.51 0.23
C MET A 22 -1.91 20.42 -1.26
N GLY A 23 -3.20 20.54 -1.62
CA GLY A 23 -3.69 20.41 -2.99
C GLY A 23 -3.98 18.97 -3.43
N MET A 24 -3.92 18.00 -2.53
CA MET A 24 -4.25 16.61 -2.83
C MET A 24 -5.76 16.38 -2.86
N ASN A 25 -6.20 15.47 -3.72
CA ASN A 25 -7.62 15.14 -3.92
C ASN A 25 -7.96 13.70 -3.49
N THR A 26 -6.96 12.92 -3.12
CA THR A 26 -7.09 11.48 -2.82
C THR A 26 -6.22 11.14 -1.62
N VAL A 27 -6.70 10.24 -0.77
CA VAL A 27 -5.87 9.58 0.23
C VAL A 27 -5.73 8.10 -0.11
N CYS A 28 -4.52 7.58 0.03
CA CYS A 28 -4.21 6.16 -0.11
C CYS A 28 -3.94 5.55 1.27
N THR A 29 -4.38 4.32 1.51
CA THR A 29 -4.10 3.61 2.77
C THR A 29 -3.99 2.12 2.57
N TYR A 30 -3.05 1.48 3.28
CA TYR A 30 -3.03 0.05 3.47
C TYR A 30 -4.09 -0.43 4.46
N LEU A 31 -4.45 -1.72 4.37
CA LEU A 31 -5.14 -2.46 5.41
C LEU A 31 -4.17 -3.52 5.97
N PHE A 32 -4.09 -3.62 7.28
CA PHE A 32 -3.04 -4.40 7.97
C PHE A 32 -3.62 -5.67 8.58
N TRP A 33 -3.29 -6.82 8.01
CA TRP A 33 -3.88 -8.09 8.42
C TRP A 33 -3.61 -8.42 9.90
N ASN A 34 -2.37 -8.23 10.38
CA ASN A 34 -1.97 -8.60 11.73
C ASN A 34 -2.73 -7.87 12.85
N VAL A 35 -3.19 -6.63 12.62
CA VAL A 35 -3.99 -5.89 13.61
C VAL A 35 -5.47 -6.22 13.54
N HIS A 36 -5.94 -6.68 12.37
CA HIS A 36 -7.34 -7.04 12.18
C HIS A 36 -7.64 -8.48 12.56
N GLU A 37 -6.66 -9.37 12.48
CA GLU A 37 -6.77 -10.78 12.86
C GLU A 37 -5.54 -11.20 13.70
N PRO A 38 -5.40 -10.67 14.93
CA PRO A 38 -4.27 -10.96 15.82
C PRO A 38 -4.18 -12.44 16.23
N GLU A 39 -5.30 -13.13 16.23
CA GLU A 39 -5.41 -14.58 16.39
C GLU A 39 -6.35 -15.14 15.31
N PRO A 40 -6.15 -16.38 14.83
CA PRO A 40 -6.97 -16.95 13.79
C PRO A 40 -8.48 -16.86 14.08
N GLY A 41 -9.23 -16.21 13.18
CA GLY A 41 -10.68 -16.02 13.30
C GLY A 41 -11.13 -14.95 14.31
N LYS A 42 -10.23 -14.33 15.06
CA LYS A 42 -10.55 -13.24 15.98
C LYS A 42 -10.31 -11.89 15.31
N TRP A 43 -11.39 -11.23 14.94
CA TRP A 43 -11.35 -9.98 14.18
C TRP A 43 -11.53 -8.75 15.06
N ASP A 44 -10.73 -7.72 14.81
CA ASP A 44 -10.88 -6.38 15.42
C ASP A 44 -10.91 -5.29 14.34
N PHE A 45 -12.00 -4.53 14.34
CA PHE A 45 -12.23 -3.37 13.47
C PHE A 45 -12.68 -2.16 14.30
N SER A 46 -12.30 -2.10 15.56
CA SER A 46 -12.74 -1.07 16.51
C SER A 46 -11.73 0.07 16.68
N GLY A 47 -12.17 1.19 17.20
CA GLY A 47 -11.30 2.31 17.57
C GLY A 47 -10.45 2.84 16.41
N ASN A 48 -9.13 2.81 16.57
CA ASN A 48 -8.16 3.20 15.54
C ASN A 48 -8.08 2.19 14.38
N LEU A 49 -8.68 0.99 14.52
CA LEU A 49 -8.69 -0.04 13.49
C LEU A 49 -9.95 0.01 12.61
N ASP A 50 -10.85 0.96 12.83
CA ASP A 50 -12.06 1.16 12.05
C ASP A 50 -11.76 1.84 10.70
N PHE A 51 -11.20 1.07 9.75
CA PHE A 51 -10.90 1.59 8.42
C PHE A 51 -12.14 2.01 7.63
N VAL A 52 -13.30 1.46 7.94
CA VAL A 52 -14.56 1.85 7.30
C VAL A 52 -14.90 3.29 7.66
N GLU A 53 -14.80 3.64 8.94
CA GLU A 53 -15.03 5.02 9.37
C GLU A 53 -13.92 5.96 8.89
N PHE A 54 -12.65 5.51 8.85
CA PHE A 54 -11.55 6.28 8.26
C PHE A 54 -11.87 6.69 6.80
N ILE A 55 -12.37 5.74 6.00
CA ILE A 55 -12.75 6.00 4.59
C ILE A 55 -13.95 6.96 4.51
N LYS A 56 -14.93 6.82 5.39
CA LYS A 56 -16.07 7.75 5.45
C LYS A 56 -15.65 9.18 5.86
N GLU A 57 -14.72 9.31 6.81
CA GLU A 57 -14.16 10.60 7.20
C GLU A 57 -13.36 11.26 6.06
N ALA A 58 -12.63 10.45 5.27
CA ALA A 58 -11.97 10.94 4.05
C ALA A 58 -13.00 11.47 3.04
N GLN A 59 -14.11 10.75 2.83
CA GLN A 59 -15.21 11.19 1.97
C GLN A 59 -15.85 12.50 2.46
N LYS A 60 -16.11 12.61 3.77
CA LYS A 60 -16.64 13.86 4.38
C LYS A 60 -15.69 15.04 4.18
N ALA A 61 -14.38 14.78 4.16
CA ALA A 61 -13.36 15.78 3.82
C ALA A 61 -13.29 16.11 2.32
N GLY A 62 -14.03 15.40 1.46
CA GLY A 62 -14.03 15.57 0.01
C GLY A 62 -12.80 14.98 -0.66
N LEU A 63 -12.26 13.89 -0.12
CA LEU A 63 -11.15 13.12 -0.70
C LEU A 63 -11.69 11.83 -1.32
N TRP A 64 -11.13 11.44 -2.47
CA TRP A 64 -11.22 10.08 -2.98
C TRP A 64 -10.31 9.16 -2.16
N VAL A 65 -10.54 7.86 -2.27
CA VAL A 65 -9.76 6.86 -1.54
C VAL A 65 -9.23 5.80 -2.48
N ILE A 66 -7.94 5.47 -2.31
CA ILE A 66 -7.31 4.29 -2.88
C ILE A 66 -7.03 3.34 -1.72
N VAL A 67 -7.46 2.08 -1.84
CA VAL A 67 -7.21 1.07 -0.82
C VAL A 67 -6.15 0.09 -1.26
N ARG A 68 -5.30 -0.31 -0.33
CA ARG A 68 -4.22 -1.29 -0.53
C ARG A 68 -4.41 -2.45 0.46
N PRO A 69 -5.31 -3.40 0.13
CA PRO A 69 -5.78 -4.38 1.12
C PRO A 69 -4.74 -5.43 1.52
N GLY A 70 -3.59 -5.47 0.89
CA GLY A 70 -2.57 -6.47 1.17
C GLY A 70 -2.82 -7.80 0.45
N PRO A 71 -2.54 -8.95 1.09
CA PRO A 71 -2.22 -9.20 2.51
C PRO A 71 -0.83 -8.75 2.98
N TYR A 72 0.17 -8.67 2.08
CA TYR A 72 1.48 -8.07 2.34
C TYR A 72 1.41 -6.57 2.11
N VAL A 73 1.89 -5.78 3.06
CA VAL A 73 1.85 -4.31 2.97
C VAL A 73 3.23 -3.66 3.02
N CYS A 74 4.29 -4.38 3.39
CA CYS A 74 5.62 -3.82 3.61
C CYS A 74 5.60 -2.71 4.68
N ALA A 75 5.65 -1.48 4.27
CA ALA A 75 5.29 -0.25 5.00
C ALA A 75 6.02 -0.05 6.33
N GLU A 76 7.23 -0.62 6.51
CA GLU A 76 7.98 -0.61 7.79
C GLU A 76 7.05 -1.02 8.95
N TRP A 77 6.32 -2.11 8.72
CA TRP A 77 5.35 -2.68 9.64
C TRP A 77 5.71 -4.11 10.01
N GLU A 78 5.44 -4.50 11.25
CA GLU A 78 5.77 -5.82 11.79
C GLU A 78 5.35 -6.93 10.83
N PHE A 79 6.30 -7.79 10.48
CA PHE A 79 6.18 -8.91 9.53
C PHE A 79 5.52 -8.52 8.19
N GLY A 80 5.69 -7.26 7.74
CA GLY A 80 5.08 -6.77 6.51
C GLY A 80 3.55 -6.77 6.53
N GLY A 81 2.94 -6.75 7.72
CA GLY A 81 1.49 -6.80 7.95
C GLY A 81 0.92 -8.21 8.13
N PHE A 82 1.72 -9.25 8.01
CA PHE A 82 1.27 -10.62 8.26
C PHE A 82 1.08 -10.87 9.75
N PRO A 83 0.06 -11.64 10.16
CA PRO A 83 -0.12 -12.00 11.56
C PRO A 83 0.95 -13.00 12.02
N GLY A 84 1.46 -12.78 13.23
CA GLY A 84 2.54 -13.59 13.81
C GLY A 84 2.20 -15.08 13.99
N TRP A 85 0.93 -15.43 14.06
CA TRP A 85 0.51 -16.84 14.17
C TRP A 85 0.83 -17.68 12.92
N LEU A 86 1.15 -17.05 11.78
CA LEU A 86 1.67 -17.76 10.61
C LEU A 86 3.05 -18.39 10.88
N LEU A 87 3.83 -17.83 11.81
CA LEU A 87 5.20 -18.29 12.12
C LEU A 87 5.23 -19.59 12.93
N LYS A 88 4.08 -20.14 13.35
CA LYS A 88 4.02 -21.43 14.05
C LYS A 88 4.56 -22.60 13.20
N ASP A 89 4.45 -22.48 11.89
CA ASP A 89 4.94 -23.45 10.92
C ASP A 89 6.26 -22.93 10.33
N GLU A 90 7.40 -23.43 10.84
CA GLU A 90 8.75 -22.91 10.51
C GLU A 90 9.12 -23.02 9.02
N ASP A 91 8.50 -23.96 8.29
CA ASP A 91 8.73 -24.19 6.86
C ASP A 91 7.72 -23.49 5.95
N LEU A 92 6.81 -22.67 6.53
CA LEU A 92 5.79 -21.96 5.79
C LEU A 92 6.39 -21.02 4.76
N LYS A 93 5.93 -21.13 3.52
CA LYS A 93 6.30 -20.21 2.44
C LYS A 93 5.23 -19.12 2.29
N VAL A 94 5.48 -17.96 2.88
CA VAL A 94 4.61 -16.79 2.70
C VAL A 94 4.67 -16.29 1.25
N ARG A 95 3.67 -15.51 0.82
CA ARG A 95 3.56 -14.94 -0.53
C ARG A 95 3.72 -15.99 -1.63
N SER A 96 3.15 -17.15 -1.43
CA SER A 96 3.23 -18.31 -2.34
C SER A 96 1.91 -19.07 -2.43
N GLN A 97 1.90 -20.16 -3.17
CA GLN A 97 0.74 -21.04 -3.28
C GLN A 97 0.68 -22.11 -2.17
N ASP A 98 1.55 -22.05 -1.15
CA ASP A 98 1.43 -22.88 0.04
C ASP A 98 0.04 -22.71 0.66
N PRO A 99 -0.80 -23.75 0.72
CA PRO A 99 -2.19 -23.61 1.17
C PRO A 99 -2.30 -23.10 2.61
N ARG A 100 -1.30 -23.38 3.46
CA ARG A 100 -1.25 -22.91 4.85
C ARG A 100 -1.13 -21.38 4.94
N PHE A 101 -0.58 -20.74 3.90
CA PHE A 101 -0.53 -19.28 3.76
C PHE A 101 -1.68 -18.75 2.90
N LEU A 102 -1.89 -19.36 1.72
CA LEU A 102 -2.79 -18.82 0.72
C LEU A 102 -4.25 -18.82 1.17
N GLU A 103 -4.72 -19.90 1.81
CA GLU A 103 -6.11 -20.02 2.25
C GLU A 103 -6.49 -18.94 3.28
N PRO A 104 -5.74 -18.75 4.39
CA PRO A 104 -6.04 -17.68 5.33
C PRO A 104 -5.83 -16.28 4.72
N ALA A 105 -4.85 -16.09 3.85
CA ALA A 105 -4.64 -14.81 3.15
C ALA A 105 -5.83 -14.44 2.27
N MET A 106 -6.39 -15.40 1.53
CA MET A 106 -7.60 -15.19 0.71
C MET A 106 -8.84 -14.96 1.58
N ALA A 107 -8.95 -15.64 2.73
CA ALA A 107 -10.05 -15.41 3.69
C ALA A 107 -10.00 -13.99 4.26
N TYR A 108 -8.81 -13.52 4.67
CA TYR A 108 -8.60 -12.14 5.09
C TYR A 108 -8.98 -11.15 4.00
N LEU A 109 -8.41 -11.31 2.80
CA LEU A 109 -8.65 -10.40 1.67
C LEU A 109 -10.15 -10.32 1.35
N LYS A 110 -10.83 -11.45 1.29
CA LYS A 110 -12.28 -11.51 1.10
C LYS A 110 -13.03 -10.77 2.22
N LYS A 111 -12.64 -10.96 3.48
CA LYS A 111 -13.26 -10.32 4.64
C LYS A 111 -13.18 -8.81 4.54
N VAL A 112 -11.98 -8.26 4.33
CA VAL A 112 -11.81 -6.80 4.26
C VAL A 112 -12.43 -6.20 3.01
N CYS A 113 -12.32 -6.85 1.84
CA CYS A 113 -12.96 -6.38 0.61
C CYS A 113 -14.49 -6.38 0.73
N SER A 114 -15.10 -7.37 1.39
CA SER A 114 -16.54 -7.36 1.62
C SER A 114 -17.03 -6.19 2.49
N MET A 115 -16.17 -5.72 3.43
CA MET A 115 -16.47 -4.52 4.24
C MET A 115 -16.29 -3.21 3.44
N LEU A 116 -15.40 -3.21 2.44
CA LEU A 116 -15.18 -2.07 1.54
C LEU A 116 -16.25 -1.97 0.43
N GLU A 117 -16.94 -3.06 0.15
CA GLU A 117 -17.88 -3.19 -0.97
C GLU A 117 -18.94 -2.07 -1.02
N PRO A 118 -19.57 -1.65 0.09
CA PRO A 118 -20.54 -0.55 0.08
C PRO A 118 -19.94 0.83 -0.17
N LEU A 119 -18.60 0.96 -0.07
CA LEU A 119 -17.89 2.25 -0.16
C LEU A 119 -17.28 2.49 -1.55
N GLN A 120 -17.56 1.63 -2.52
CA GLN A 120 -17.11 1.79 -3.90
C GLN A 120 -17.73 3.03 -4.56
N ILE A 121 -17.00 3.65 -5.48
CA ILE A 121 -17.47 4.81 -6.23
C ILE A 121 -18.78 4.54 -6.97
N THR A 122 -18.97 3.34 -7.49
CA THR A 122 -20.21 2.93 -8.17
C THR A 122 -21.42 2.81 -7.25
N LYS A 123 -21.21 2.87 -5.93
CA LYS A 123 -22.24 2.88 -4.88
C LYS A 123 -22.35 4.22 -4.14
N GLY A 124 -21.68 5.25 -4.67
CA GLY A 124 -21.66 6.59 -4.04
C GLY A 124 -20.60 6.74 -2.94
N GLY A 125 -19.74 5.74 -2.73
CA GLY A 125 -18.60 5.82 -1.83
C GLY A 125 -17.39 6.49 -2.46
N PRO A 126 -16.30 6.69 -1.70
CA PRO A 126 -15.12 7.40 -2.18
C PRO A 126 -14.06 6.48 -2.81
N ILE A 127 -14.17 5.15 -2.73
CA ILE A 127 -13.13 4.22 -3.18
C ILE A 127 -13.13 4.14 -4.70
N ILE A 128 -12.02 4.53 -5.31
CA ILE A 128 -11.83 4.55 -6.77
C ILE A 128 -10.93 3.43 -7.28
N MET A 129 -9.95 2.98 -6.49
CA MET A 129 -8.98 1.96 -6.88
C MET A 129 -8.64 1.03 -5.71
N ALA A 130 -8.26 -0.22 -6.06
CA ALA A 130 -7.78 -1.21 -5.10
C ALA A 130 -6.50 -1.88 -5.61
N GLN A 131 -5.45 -1.93 -4.78
CA GLN A 131 -4.19 -2.58 -5.11
C GLN A 131 -4.29 -4.09 -5.00
N VAL A 132 -3.63 -4.77 -5.92
CA VAL A 132 -3.47 -6.23 -5.97
C VAL A 132 -2.09 -6.56 -5.44
N GLU A 133 -2.00 -7.16 -4.26
CA GLU A 133 -0.75 -7.49 -3.57
C GLU A 133 0.12 -6.24 -3.34
N ASN A 134 1.42 -6.34 -3.05
CA ASN A 134 2.34 -5.21 -2.97
C ASN A 134 3.75 -5.59 -3.41
N GLU A 135 4.26 -4.90 -4.43
CA GLU A 135 5.64 -5.04 -4.93
C GLU A 135 6.04 -6.51 -5.17
N TYR A 136 5.08 -7.32 -5.60
CA TYR A 136 5.33 -8.75 -5.79
C TYR A 136 6.43 -9.01 -6.81
N GLY A 137 6.60 -8.11 -7.77
CA GLY A 137 7.65 -8.19 -8.77
C GLY A 137 9.07 -8.18 -8.21
N SER A 138 9.27 -7.60 -7.02
CA SER A 138 10.56 -7.63 -6.31
C SER A 138 10.75 -8.87 -5.43
N TYR A 139 9.68 -9.63 -5.18
CA TYR A 139 9.67 -10.82 -4.34
C TYR A 139 9.64 -12.13 -5.13
N GLY A 140 8.81 -12.19 -6.18
CA GLY A 140 8.59 -13.42 -6.93
C GLY A 140 8.07 -13.18 -8.34
N SER A 141 7.74 -14.28 -9.03
CA SER A 141 7.24 -14.25 -10.41
C SER A 141 6.00 -15.13 -10.65
N ASP A 142 5.39 -15.66 -9.57
CA ASP A 142 4.19 -16.51 -9.66
C ASP A 142 2.95 -15.66 -9.99
N LYS A 143 2.61 -15.62 -11.27
CA LYS A 143 1.44 -14.88 -11.77
C LYS A 143 0.12 -15.46 -11.29
N ASP A 144 0.05 -16.75 -11.06
CA ASP A 144 -1.16 -17.41 -10.60
C ASP A 144 -1.45 -17.03 -9.13
N TYR A 145 -0.40 -16.87 -8.31
CA TYR A 145 -0.52 -16.31 -6.98
C TYR A 145 -1.13 -14.91 -7.01
N VAL A 146 -0.54 -13.99 -7.77
CA VAL A 146 -1.04 -12.61 -7.86
C VAL A 146 -2.45 -12.57 -8.47
N LYS A 147 -2.72 -13.44 -9.45
CA LYS A 147 -4.05 -13.53 -10.06
C LYS A 147 -5.15 -13.92 -9.07
N LYS A 148 -4.87 -14.80 -8.10
CA LYS A 148 -5.85 -15.17 -7.07
C LYS A 148 -6.27 -13.95 -6.23
N HIS A 149 -5.35 -13.02 -5.92
CA HIS A 149 -5.67 -11.75 -5.26
C HIS A 149 -6.56 -10.87 -6.14
N LEU A 150 -6.21 -10.74 -7.42
CA LEU A 150 -7.00 -10.00 -8.40
C LEU A 150 -8.42 -10.56 -8.51
N ASP A 151 -8.57 -11.88 -8.53
CA ASP A 151 -9.88 -12.53 -8.66
C ASP A 151 -10.78 -12.22 -7.44
N VAL A 152 -10.22 -12.17 -6.23
CA VAL A 152 -10.96 -11.73 -5.03
C VAL A 152 -11.35 -10.26 -5.16
N ILE A 153 -10.41 -9.37 -5.50
CA ILE A 153 -10.67 -7.93 -5.63
C ILE A 153 -11.76 -7.69 -6.69
N ARG A 154 -11.67 -8.30 -7.86
CA ARG A 154 -12.68 -8.16 -8.92
C ARG A 154 -14.06 -8.67 -8.52
N LYS A 155 -14.10 -9.73 -7.72
CA LYS A 155 -15.35 -10.31 -7.24
C LYS A 155 -16.03 -9.46 -6.16
N GLU A 156 -15.26 -9.04 -5.17
CA GLU A 156 -15.78 -8.33 -4.00
C GLU A 156 -15.89 -6.80 -4.24
N LEU A 157 -15.05 -6.24 -5.12
CA LEU A 157 -14.99 -4.81 -5.43
C LEU A 157 -15.11 -4.54 -6.93
N PRO A 158 -16.22 -4.97 -7.59
CA PRO A 158 -16.35 -4.86 -9.05
C PRO A 158 -16.45 -3.42 -9.57
N GLY A 159 -16.71 -2.46 -8.69
CA GLY A 159 -16.89 -1.04 -9.05
C GLY A 159 -15.61 -0.20 -8.94
N VAL A 160 -14.45 -0.79 -8.63
CA VAL A 160 -13.18 -0.07 -8.52
C VAL A 160 -12.17 -0.54 -9.56
N VAL A 161 -11.17 0.28 -9.85
CA VAL A 161 -10.08 -0.08 -10.77
C VAL A 161 -9.00 -0.86 -10.01
N PRO A 162 -8.73 -2.13 -10.35
CA PRO A 162 -7.61 -2.85 -9.76
C PRO A 162 -6.28 -2.38 -10.36
N PHE A 163 -5.24 -2.29 -9.55
CA PHE A 163 -3.90 -1.95 -9.98
C PHE A 163 -2.82 -2.77 -9.26
N THR A 164 -1.66 -2.98 -9.90
CA THR A 164 -0.43 -3.48 -9.27
C THR A 164 0.52 -2.32 -9.01
N SER A 165 1.41 -2.44 -8.04
CA SER A 165 2.39 -1.41 -7.70
C SER A 165 3.74 -2.06 -7.49
N ASP A 166 4.71 -1.72 -8.33
CA ASP A 166 6.03 -2.36 -8.39
C ASP A 166 7.12 -1.33 -8.65
N GLY A 167 8.37 -1.68 -8.31
CA GLY A 167 9.54 -0.88 -8.66
C GLY A 167 9.77 -0.80 -10.18
N PRO A 168 10.56 0.20 -10.64
CA PRO A 168 10.66 0.54 -12.06
C PRO A 168 11.65 -0.32 -12.87
N ASN A 169 12.28 -1.32 -12.27
CA ASN A 169 13.24 -2.18 -12.96
C ASN A 169 12.53 -3.18 -13.89
N ASP A 170 13.20 -3.55 -14.98
CA ASP A 170 12.67 -4.48 -16.00
C ASP A 170 12.07 -5.75 -15.40
N TRP A 171 12.78 -6.37 -14.47
CA TRP A 171 12.34 -7.62 -13.84
C TRP A 171 11.17 -7.43 -12.87
N MET A 172 11.12 -6.30 -12.16
CA MET A 172 10.00 -5.97 -11.26
C MET A 172 8.72 -5.74 -12.08
N ILE A 173 8.79 -4.94 -13.13
CA ILE A 173 7.66 -4.71 -14.04
C ILE A 173 7.19 -6.03 -14.65
N LYS A 174 8.14 -6.83 -15.15
CA LYS A 174 7.82 -8.12 -15.78
C LYS A 174 7.16 -9.08 -14.80
N ASN A 175 7.68 -9.16 -13.57
CA ASN A 175 7.22 -10.12 -12.58
C ASN A 175 5.97 -9.67 -11.79
N GLY A 176 5.81 -8.37 -11.49
CA GLY A 176 4.71 -7.86 -10.66
C GLY A 176 3.41 -7.59 -11.42
N THR A 177 3.50 -7.11 -12.66
CA THR A 177 2.31 -6.67 -13.42
C THR A 177 1.50 -7.83 -14.00
N LEU A 178 0.18 -7.63 -14.13
CA LEU A 178 -0.75 -8.58 -14.76
C LEU A 178 -1.37 -7.99 -16.05
N PRO A 179 -1.78 -8.84 -17.02
CA PRO A 179 -2.54 -8.40 -18.18
C PRO A 179 -3.90 -7.78 -17.75
N GLY A 180 -4.26 -6.64 -18.35
CA GLY A 180 -5.55 -5.99 -18.09
C GLY A 180 -5.70 -5.38 -16.69
N VAL A 181 -4.58 -5.19 -15.97
CA VAL A 181 -4.51 -4.50 -14.67
C VAL A 181 -3.60 -3.28 -14.84
N VAL A 182 -4.01 -2.15 -14.27
CA VAL A 182 -3.24 -0.90 -14.34
C VAL A 182 -1.94 -1.05 -13.53
N PRO A 183 -0.76 -0.86 -14.14
CA PRO A 183 0.51 -0.88 -13.39
C PRO A 183 0.81 0.50 -12.81
N ALA A 184 1.08 0.59 -11.51
CA ALA A 184 1.65 1.75 -10.87
C ALA A 184 3.15 1.52 -10.57
N MET A 185 3.92 2.62 -10.50
CA MET A 185 5.37 2.56 -10.29
C MET A 185 5.76 3.18 -8.95
N ASN A 186 6.59 2.46 -8.16
CA ASN A 186 7.13 2.90 -6.88
C ASN A 186 8.59 3.36 -7.07
N PHE A 187 8.91 4.56 -6.63
CA PHE A 187 10.28 5.11 -6.68
C PHE A 187 10.44 6.36 -5.80
N GLY A 188 11.68 6.63 -5.38
CA GLY A 188 12.06 7.87 -4.69
C GLY A 188 12.65 8.95 -5.61
N GLY A 189 12.86 8.63 -6.90
CA GLY A 189 13.41 9.56 -7.89
C GLY A 189 13.52 8.92 -9.27
N GLY A 190 13.89 9.72 -10.27
CA GLY A 190 14.05 9.24 -11.64
C GLY A 190 12.73 8.99 -12.37
N ALA A 191 11.68 9.73 -12.06
CA ALA A 191 10.33 9.56 -12.60
C ALA A 191 10.28 9.38 -14.13
N LYS A 192 11.00 10.21 -14.87
CA LYS A 192 11.07 10.12 -16.34
C LYS A 192 11.55 8.74 -16.82
N GLY A 193 12.62 8.22 -16.20
CA GLY A 193 13.18 6.91 -16.53
C GLY A 193 12.23 5.77 -16.17
N ALA A 194 11.60 5.85 -15.00
CA ALA A 194 10.64 4.86 -14.52
C ALA A 194 9.46 4.69 -15.50
N PHE A 195 8.84 5.79 -15.92
CA PHE A 195 7.72 5.74 -16.86
C PHE A 195 8.14 5.41 -18.30
N ALA A 196 9.33 5.81 -18.74
CA ALA A 196 9.86 5.34 -20.02
C ALA A 196 10.06 3.82 -20.03
N ASN A 197 10.55 3.25 -18.93
CA ASN A 197 10.71 1.81 -18.82
C ASN A 197 9.36 1.08 -18.74
N LEU A 198 8.39 1.63 -18.01
CA LEU A 198 7.04 1.07 -18.00
C LEU A 198 6.44 1.04 -19.42
N GLU A 199 6.53 2.14 -20.17
CA GLU A 199 6.00 2.23 -21.53
C GLU A 199 6.68 1.23 -22.50
N LYS A 200 7.99 0.99 -22.34
CA LYS A 200 8.74 -0.04 -23.08
C LYS A 200 8.16 -1.45 -22.87
N HIS A 201 7.73 -1.77 -21.64
CA HIS A 201 7.24 -3.10 -21.28
C HIS A 201 5.73 -3.30 -21.47
N LYS A 202 4.94 -2.24 -21.35
CA LYS A 202 3.47 -2.29 -21.29
C LYS A 202 2.77 -1.46 -22.36
N GLY A 203 3.52 -0.70 -23.14
CA GLY A 203 2.93 0.30 -24.02
C GLY A 203 2.31 1.47 -23.25
N LYS A 204 1.43 2.22 -23.88
CA LYS A 204 0.73 3.35 -23.23
C LYS A 204 -0.29 2.85 -22.22
N THR A 205 -0.08 3.20 -20.97
CA THR A 205 -0.97 2.93 -19.82
C THR A 205 -1.25 4.23 -19.09
N PRO A 206 -2.30 4.29 -18.23
CA PRO A 206 -2.41 5.37 -17.27
C PRO A 206 -1.11 5.49 -16.45
N ARG A 207 -0.61 6.71 -16.29
CA ARG A 207 0.63 6.95 -15.55
C ARG A 207 0.31 7.22 -14.09
N ILE A 208 0.53 6.24 -13.23
CA ILE A 208 0.27 6.30 -11.79
C ILE A 208 1.57 5.98 -11.06
N ASN A 209 1.98 6.86 -10.16
CA ASN A 209 2.99 6.54 -9.18
C ASN A 209 2.29 5.97 -7.94
N GLY A 210 2.59 4.74 -7.59
CA GLY A 210 1.98 4.03 -6.46
C GLY A 210 2.57 4.45 -5.12
N GLU A 211 3.88 4.76 -5.12
CA GLU A 211 4.61 5.34 -3.98
C GLU A 211 5.70 6.27 -4.49
N PHE A 212 5.59 7.54 -4.17
CA PHE A 212 6.68 8.49 -4.34
C PHE A 212 7.33 8.74 -2.98
N TRP A 213 8.50 8.13 -2.79
CA TRP A 213 9.21 8.21 -1.52
C TRP A 213 9.83 9.58 -1.36
N VAL A 214 9.21 10.39 -0.50
CA VAL A 214 9.61 11.80 -0.24
C VAL A 214 10.83 11.92 0.68
N GLY A 215 11.26 10.84 1.26
CA GLY A 215 12.42 10.62 2.09
C GLY A 215 12.68 9.12 2.16
N TRP A 216 13.17 8.67 3.28
CA TRP A 216 13.33 7.26 3.58
C TRP A 216 13.02 7.01 5.05
N PHE A 217 12.72 5.79 5.41
CA PHE A 217 12.56 5.42 6.81
C PHE A 217 13.91 5.35 7.51
N ASP A 218 13.90 5.56 8.81
CA ASP A 218 15.07 5.50 9.66
C ASP A 218 15.10 4.17 10.44
N HIS A 219 16.29 3.81 10.90
CA HIS A 219 16.50 2.71 11.83
C HIS A 219 16.90 3.23 13.21
N TRP A 220 16.40 2.59 14.26
CA TRP A 220 16.82 2.89 15.63
C TRP A 220 18.33 2.76 15.79
N GLY A 221 18.96 3.78 16.39
CA GLY A 221 20.42 3.80 16.63
C GLY A 221 21.28 4.05 15.39
N LYS A 222 20.71 4.35 14.24
CA LYS A 222 21.42 4.75 13.02
C LYS A 222 21.27 6.25 12.75
N PRO A 223 22.18 6.88 11.97
CA PRO A 223 21.97 8.23 11.48
C PRO A 223 20.66 8.34 10.69
N LYS A 224 20.01 9.52 10.77
CA LYS A 224 18.82 9.80 9.98
C LYS A 224 19.12 9.74 8.48
N ASN A 225 18.21 9.11 7.73
CA ASN A 225 18.21 9.19 6.29
C ASN A 225 17.70 10.56 5.85
N GLY A 226 18.45 11.24 4.99
CA GLY A 226 18.06 12.52 4.40
C GLY A 226 17.45 12.31 3.01
N GLY A 227 16.44 13.11 2.67
CA GLY A 227 15.94 13.24 1.31
C GLY A 227 16.49 14.48 0.62
N SER A 228 16.52 14.50 -0.71
CA SER A 228 16.83 15.69 -1.49
C SER A 228 15.56 16.44 -1.87
N THR A 229 15.32 17.58 -1.24
CA THR A 229 14.19 18.46 -1.60
C THR A 229 14.23 18.88 -3.07
N GLU A 230 15.41 19.13 -3.61
CA GLU A 230 15.59 19.49 -5.03
C GLU A 230 15.25 18.33 -5.96
N GLY A 231 15.71 17.11 -5.61
CA GLY A 231 15.37 15.88 -6.34
C GLY A 231 13.88 15.61 -6.33
N PHE A 232 13.26 15.70 -5.16
CA PHE A 232 11.81 15.57 -4.99
C PHE A 232 11.04 16.56 -5.85
N ASN A 233 11.35 17.87 -5.76
CA ASN A 233 10.66 18.91 -6.50
C ASN A 233 10.81 18.74 -8.02
N ARG A 234 11.99 18.35 -8.50
CA ARG A 234 12.24 18.08 -9.92
C ARG A 234 11.35 16.95 -10.44
N ASP A 235 11.31 15.82 -9.73
CA ASP A 235 10.55 14.65 -10.16
C ASP A 235 9.03 14.87 -9.99
N LEU A 236 8.58 15.52 -8.93
CA LEU A 236 7.18 15.90 -8.75
C LEU A 236 6.71 16.84 -9.87
N LYS A 237 7.50 17.89 -10.17
CA LYS A 237 7.20 18.80 -11.28
C LYS A 237 7.09 18.05 -12.59
N TRP A 238 8.05 17.18 -12.90
CA TRP A 238 8.02 16.37 -14.12
C TRP A 238 6.76 15.49 -14.18
N MET A 239 6.39 14.84 -13.07
CA MET A 239 5.19 14.02 -13.00
C MET A 239 3.92 14.82 -13.32
N LEU A 240 3.75 15.98 -12.69
CA LEU A 240 2.58 16.85 -12.92
C LEU A 240 2.51 17.37 -14.36
N GLU A 241 3.64 17.77 -14.95
CA GLU A 241 3.74 18.23 -16.34
C GLU A 241 3.51 17.12 -17.38
N ASN A 242 3.63 15.85 -16.99
CA ASN A 242 3.50 14.69 -17.87
C ASN A 242 2.27 13.80 -17.55
N ASN A 243 1.24 14.38 -16.91
CA ASN A 243 -0.01 13.71 -16.57
C ASN A 243 0.19 12.40 -15.76
N VAL A 244 1.12 12.40 -14.84
CA VAL A 244 1.30 11.33 -13.85
C VAL A 244 0.52 11.70 -12.60
N SER A 245 -0.26 10.77 -12.06
CA SER A 245 -0.90 10.89 -10.75
C SER A 245 0.10 10.45 -9.66
N PRO A 246 0.69 11.38 -8.88
CA PRO A 246 1.63 11.01 -7.82
C PRO A 246 0.91 10.61 -6.54
N ASN A 247 1.45 9.63 -5.82
CA ASN A 247 1.08 9.29 -4.45
C ASN A 247 2.27 9.54 -3.53
N LEU A 248 2.23 10.60 -2.74
CA LEU A 248 3.30 10.92 -1.79
C LEU A 248 3.33 9.89 -0.67
N PHE A 249 4.41 9.16 -0.57
CA PHE A 249 4.66 8.17 0.48
C PHE A 249 5.75 8.69 1.44
N MET A 250 5.39 9.27 2.60
CA MET A 250 4.03 9.43 3.06
C MET A 250 3.70 10.92 3.25
N ALA A 251 2.42 11.27 3.14
CA ALA A 251 1.95 12.61 3.52
C ALA A 251 1.96 12.79 5.06
N HIS A 252 1.87 11.69 5.80
CA HIS A 252 1.99 11.63 7.25
C HIS A 252 2.41 10.21 7.67
N GLY A 253 3.63 10.05 8.14
CA GLY A 253 4.19 8.76 8.59
C GLY A 253 3.45 8.19 9.79
N GLY A 254 3.18 9.03 10.78
CA GLY A 254 2.47 8.63 12.01
C GLY A 254 3.32 7.79 12.96
N THR A 255 2.68 6.96 13.76
CA THR A 255 3.33 6.16 14.79
C THR A 255 2.91 4.69 14.69
N SER A 256 3.88 3.78 14.63
CA SER A 256 3.61 2.35 14.81
C SER A 256 3.48 2.05 16.29
N PHE A 257 2.24 2.12 16.81
CA PHE A 257 1.95 1.92 18.23
C PHE A 257 2.24 0.49 18.68
N GLY A 258 2.65 0.33 19.92
CA GLY A 258 3.05 -0.95 20.48
C GLY A 258 4.35 -1.45 19.85
N PHE A 259 4.35 -2.69 19.39
CA PHE A 259 5.49 -3.34 18.75
C PHE A 259 5.28 -3.54 17.23
N MET A 260 4.56 -2.62 16.58
CA MET A 260 4.19 -2.73 15.16
C MET A 260 5.25 -2.17 14.20
N ASN A 261 6.41 -1.73 14.69
CA ASN A 261 7.54 -1.41 13.84
C ASN A 261 8.06 -2.67 13.13
N GLY A 262 8.40 -2.53 11.85
CA GLY A 262 9.13 -3.55 11.13
C GLY A 262 10.61 -3.57 11.47
N ALA A 263 11.32 -4.45 10.82
CA ALA A 263 12.77 -4.50 10.82
C ALA A 263 13.29 -5.02 9.48
N ASN A 264 14.36 -4.44 8.97
CA ASN A 264 15.07 -4.98 7.82
C ASN A 264 16.14 -5.99 8.27
N TRP A 265 16.49 -6.90 7.38
CA TRP A 265 17.56 -7.86 7.60
C TRP A 265 18.77 -7.56 6.70
N GLU A 266 19.86 -7.15 7.32
CA GLU A 266 21.14 -6.87 6.65
C GLU A 266 22.30 -7.61 7.34
N GLY A 267 22.12 -8.92 7.59
CA GLY A 267 23.01 -9.73 8.42
C GLY A 267 22.71 -9.65 9.92
N ALA A 268 21.88 -8.67 10.32
CA ALA A 268 21.25 -8.52 11.63
C ALA A 268 19.95 -7.78 11.44
N TYR A 269 19.00 -7.89 12.39
CA TYR A 269 17.78 -7.07 12.38
C TYR A 269 18.11 -5.61 12.69
N THR A 270 17.64 -4.72 11.83
CA THR A 270 17.70 -3.27 12.01
C THR A 270 16.27 -2.76 12.19
N PRO A 271 15.83 -2.52 13.46
CA PRO A 271 14.46 -2.08 13.74
C PRO A 271 14.15 -0.74 13.09
N ASP A 272 13.00 -0.65 12.44
CA ASP A 272 12.56 0.55 11.74
C ASP A 272 11.94 1.58 12.67
N VAL A 273 12.09 2.84 12.32
CA VAL A 273 11.29 3.95 12.87
C VAL A 273 10.24 4.31 11.84
N THR A 274 9.00 4.44 12.27
CA THR A 274 7.89 4.77 11.37
C THR A 274 7.89 6.24 11.02
N ASN A 275 8.88 6.70 10.32
CA ASN A 275 8.92 8.10 9.95
C ASN A 275 9.57 8.27 8.58
N TYR A 276 8.86 9.00 7.71
CA TYR A 276 9.31 9.42 6.39
C TYR A 276 9.46 10.95 6.32
N ASP A 277 9.49 11.65 7.47
CA ASP A 277 9.60 13.10 7.58
C ASP A 277 11.04 13.60 7.43
#